data_7a46c820ac65cc1f67c49c7f6015d7ee
#
_entry.id   7a46c820ac65cc1f67c49c7f6015d7ee
#
_cell.length_a   1.000
_cell.length_b   1.000
_cell.length_c   1.000
_cell.angle_alpha   90.00
_cell.angle_beta   90.00
_cell.angle_gamma   90.00
#
_symmetry.space_group_name_H-M   'P 1'
#
loop_
_entity.id
_entity.type
_entity.pdbx_description
1 polymer ?
#
loop_
_entity_poly.entity_id
_entity_poly.type
_entity_poly.pdbx_seq_one_letter_code
_entity_poly.pdbx_strand_id
1 'polypeptide(L)'
;LFERQLAIDHLVVGSGSSGTHGGLVAGFMGQHLGIPITGIGVSRDPGQQQPLVLKEAQAVCDLLGLPLNVRPEDVRCVGGYWQPKYSLPNARMVEAVQLLARTEAILLDPVYTGKVMAGLIGLAREGVFKPGERVLFLHTGGMSSLFPYQRVVLGQDAVAP
;
A
#
# COMPACT_ATOMS: atom_id res chain seq x y z
N LEU A 1 1.46 -15.74 8.73
CA LEU A 1 2.73 -15.41 9.36
C LEU A 1 3.06 -16.42 10.46
N PHE A 2 2.21 -16.58 11.46
CA PHE A 2 2.44 -17.53 12.55
C PHE A 2 2.58 -18.97 12.05
N GLU A 3 1.63 -19.46 11.27
CA GLU A 3 1.61 -20.85 10.78
C GLU A 3 2.80 -21.18 9.87
N ARG A 4 3.34 -20.20 9.15
CA ARG A 4 4.49 -20.38 8.26
C ARG A 4 5.81 -19.93 8.87
N GLN A 5 5.82 -19.45 10.12
CA GLN A 5 6.99 -18.92 10.80
C GLN A 5 7.76 -17.85 9.98
N LEU A 6 7.02 -17.06 9.20
CA LEU A 6 7.62 -15.99 8.39
C LEU A 6 7.84 -14.76 9.25
N ALA A 7 9.09 -14.43 9.50
CA ALA A 7 9.47 -13.12 10.00
C ALA A 7 9.35 -12.09 8.89
N ILE A 8 8.73 -10.96 9.17
CA ILE A 8 8.70 -9.79 8.29
C ILE A 8 9.15 -8.57 9.08
N ASP A 9 9.83 -7.64 8.39
CA ASP A 9 10.36 -6.43 9.00
C ASP A 9 9.48 -5.22 8.68
N HIS A 10 8.76 -5.24 7.55
CA HIS A 10 7.86 -4.18 7.11
C HIS A 10 6.61 -4.74 6.42
N LEU A 11 5.49 -4.03 6.53
CA LEU A 11 4.29 -4.26 5.73
C LEU A 11 3.98 -3.03 4.87
N VAL A 12 3.73 -3.23 3.57
CA VAL A 12 3.29 -2.18 2.64
C VAL A 12 1.91 -2.50 2.11
N VAL A 13 1.00 -1.51 2.18
CA VAL A 13 -0.41 -1.66 1.82
C VAL A 13 -0.95 -0.42 1.10
N GLY A 14 -1.99 -0.58 0.31
CA GLY A 14 -2.73 0.53 -0.28
C GLY A 14 -3.57 1.29 0.76
N SER A 15 -3.49 2.62 0.71
CA SER A 15 -4.26 3.50 1.60
C SER A 15 -5.15 4.42 0.77
N GLY A 16 -6.44 4.13 0.73
CA GLY A 16 -7.47 4.88 0.00
C GLY A 16 -8.66 5.24 0.91
N SER A 17 -9.59 4.30 1.11
CA SER A 17 -10.74 4.48 2.01
C SER A 17 -10.38 4.45 3.50
N SER A 18 -9.15 4.15 3.85
CA SER A 18 -8.58 4.02 5.20
C SER A 18 -8.89 2.70 5.93
N GLY A 19 -9.94 1.98 5.61
CA GLY A 19 -10.39 0.81 6.36
C GLY A 19 -9.33 -0.32 6.45
N THR A 20 -8.75 -0.73 5.32
CA THR A 20 -7.70 -1.78 5.31
C THR A 20 -6.47 -1.33 6.10
N HIS A 21 -5.98 -0.11 5.86
CA HIS A 21 -4.79 0.40 6.53
C HIS A 21 -5.05 0.59 8.03
N GLY A 22 -6.17 1.20 8.42
CA GLY A 22 -6.55 1.39 9.83
C GLY A 22 -6.76 0.08 10.56
N GLY A 23 -7.43 -0.90 9.92
CA GLY A 23 -7.60 -2.25 10.49
C GLY A 23 -6.28 -2.98 10.72
N LEU A 24 -5.32 -2.84 9.81
CA LEU A 24 -3.97 -3.41 9.99
C LEU A 24 -3.23 -2.74 11.16
N VAL A 25 -3.27 -1.40 11.25
CA VAL A 25 -2.65 -0.67 12.37
C VAL A 25 -3.23 -1.16 13.70
N ALA A 26 -4.56 -1.17 13.85
CA ALA A 26 -5.21 -1.64 15.06
C ALA A 26 -4.89 -3.10 15.39
N GLY A 27 -4.92 -3.99 14.37
CA GLY A 27 -4.63 -5.40 14.55
C GLY A 27 -3.18 -5.67 14.96
N PHE A 28 -2.21 -4.97 14.34
CA PHE A 28 -0.78 -5.14 14.68
C PHE A 28 -0.45 -4.58 16.08
N MET A 29 -1.05 -3.44 16.44
CA MET A 29 -0.93 -2.89 17.79
C MET A 29 -1.56 -3.84 18.83
N GLY A 30 -2.77 -4.35 18.57
CA GLY A 30 -3.45 -5.28 19.47
C GLY A 30 -2.72 -6.60 19.69
N GLN A 31 -1.95 -7.03 18.68
CA GLN A 31 -1.11 -8.24 18.77
C GLN A 31 0.34 -7.94 19.21
N HIS A 32 0.68 -6.69 19.50
CA HIS A 32 2.03 -6.26 19.89
C HIS A 32 3.13 -6.70 18.91
N LEU A 33 2.85 -6.68 17.60
CA LEU A 33 3.78 -7.21 16.61
C LEU A 33 5.02 -6.33 16.40
N GLY A 34 4.92 -5.03 16.64
CA GLY A 34 6.04 -4.09 16.48
C GLY A 34 6.53 -3.92 15.03
N ILE A 35 5.76 -4.42 14.05
CA ILE A 35 6.11 -4.36 12.62
C ILE A 35 5.54 -3.06 12.04
N PRO A 36 6.37 -2.18 11.46
CA PRO A 36 5.89 -0.94 10.85
C PRO A 36 5.02 -1.21 9.62
N ILE A 37 3.89 -0.50 9.52
CA ILE A 37 2.99 -0.55 8.39
C ILE A 37 3.12 0.75 7.61
N THR A 38 3.39 0.67 6.31
CA THR A 38 3.45 1.82 5.41
C THR A 38 2.27 1.77 4.44
N GLY A 39 1.36 2.74 4.56
CA GLY A 39 0.27 2.92 3.61
C GLY A 39 0.68 3.82 2.45
N ILE A 40 0.65 3.31 1.23
CA ILE A 40 0.85 4.12 0.02
C ILE A 40 -0.49 4.72 -0.39
N GLY A 41 -0.56 6.05 -0.40
CA GLY A 41 -1.75 6.79 -0.81
C GLY A 41 -2.10 6.55 -2.28
N VAL A 42 -3.37 6.22 -2.56
CA VAL A 42 -3.86 5.97 -3.93
C VAL A 42 -4.83 7.03 -4.43
N SER A 43 -5.16 8.01 -3.59
CA SER A 43 -6.13 9.07 -3.94
C SER A 43 -5.93 10.40 -3.21
N ARG A 44 -5.06 10.44 -2.20
CA ARG A 44 -4.82 11.62 -1.35
C ARG A 44 -3.36 11.69 -0.92
N ASP A 45 -2.93 12.87 -0.56
CA ASP A 45 -1.61 13.10 0.02
C ASP A 45 -1.58 12.70 1.51
N PRO A 46 -0.39 12.44 2.07
CA PRO A 46 -0.23 11.93 3.43
C PRO A 46 -0.94 12.78 4.49
N GLY A 47 -0.87 14.11 4.39
CA GLY A 47 -1.51 15.02 5.34
C GLY A 47 -3.04 14.92 5.39
N GLN A 48 -3.66 14.49 4.29
CA GLN A 48 -5.10 14.23 4.22
C GLN A 48 -5.45 12.78 4.59
N GLN A 49 -4.59 11.84 4.25
CA GLN A 49 -4.85 10.42 4.43
C GLN A 49 -4.60 9.95 5.87
N GLN A 50 -3.53 10.42 6.50
CA GLN A 50 -3.14 9.99 7.85
C GLN A 50 -4.24 10.22 8.91
N PRO A 51 -4.90 11.39 8.99
CA PRO A 51 -5.99 11.59 9.96
C PRO A 51 -7.18 10.63 9.76
N LEU A 52 -7.46 10.25 8.51
CA LEU A 52 -8.54 9.29 8.21
C LEU A 52 -8.17 7.89 8.68
N VAL A 53 -6.93 7.46 8.42
CA VAL A 53 -6.43 6.16 8.88
C VAL A 53 -6.38 6.10 10.40
N LEU A 54 -5.92 7.17 11.06
CA LEU A 54 -5.89 7.29 12.51
C LEU A 54 -7.29 7.09 13.11
N LYS A 55 -8.28 7.80 12.56
CA LYS A 55 -9.68 7.69 12.98
C LYS A 55 -10.20 6.27 12.84
N GLU A 56 -9.96 5.63 11.70
CA GLU A 56 -10.41 4.25 11.46
C GLU A 56 -9.70 3.26 12.38
N ALA A 57 -8.39 3.40 12.61
CA ALA A 57 -7.65 2.53 13.51
C ALA A 57 -8.16 2.64 14.95
N GLN A 58 -8.41 3.86 15.44
CA GLN A 58 -8.99 4.06 16.77
C GLN A 58 -10.40 3.46 16.86
N ALA A 59 -11.25 3.67 15.85
CA ALA A 59 -12.60 3.10 15.83
C ALA A 59 -12.59 1.56 15.88
N VAL A 60 -11.62 0.92 15.22
CA VAL A 60 -11.44 -0.54 15.30
C VAL A 60 -11.00 -0.95 16.72
N CYS A 61 -10.07 -0.23 17.34
CA CYS A 61 -9.66 -0.50 18.73
C CYS A 61 -10.85 -0.40 19.70
N ASP A 62 -11.63 0.67 19.56
CA ASP A 62 -12.81 0.90 20.41
C ASP A 62 -13.86 -0.20 20.22
N LEU A 63 -14.16 -0.59 18.97
CA LEU A 63 -15.10 -1.64 18.64
C LEU A 63 -14.70 -3.00 19.22
N LEU A 64 -13.40 -3.29 19.25
CA LEU A 64 -12.84 -4.54 19.77
C LEU A 64 -12.58 -4.50 21.29
N GLY A 65 -12.84 -3.37 21.95
CA GLY A 65 -12.56 -3.19 23.36
C GLY A 65 -11.06 -3.25 23.71
N LEU A 66 -10.20 -2.90 22.76
CA LEU A 66 -8.76 -2.85 22.98
C LEU A 66 -8.39 -1.56 23.72
N PRO A 67 -7.69 -1.60 24.85
CA PRO A 67 -7.31 -0.43 25.64
C PRO A 67 -6.10 0.28 24.99
N LEU A 68 -6.21 0.62 23.69
CA LEU A 68 -5.17 1.23 22.89
C LEU A 68 -5.56 2.65 22.48
N ASN A 69 -4.61 3.56 22.55
CA ASN A 69 -4.73 4.91 22.02
C ASN A 69 -3.82 5.03 20.81
N VAL A 70 -4.40 5.03 19.61
CA VAL A 70 -3.64 5.14 18.36
C VAL A 70 -3.19 6.59 18.19
N ARG A 71 -1.89 6.80 17.97
CA ARG A 71 -1.28 8.12 17.83
C ARG A 71 -0.90 8.39 16.37
N PRO A 72 -0.72 9.66 15.97
CA PRO A 72 -0.28 9.99 14.61
C PRO A 72 1.00 9.28 14.17
N GLU A 73 1.96 9.09 15.08
CA GLU A 73 3.21 8.38 14.81
C GLU A 73 3.05 6.88 14.54
N ASP A 74 1.94 6.29 14.96
CA ASP A 74 1.61 4.89 14.70
C ASP A 74 1.08 4.67 13.26
N VAL A 75 0.77 5.76 12.54
CA VAL A 75 0.20 5.75 11.19
C VAL A 75 1.15 6.36 10.18
N ARG A 76 1.79 5.54 9.38
CA ARG A 76 2.70 6.00 8.31
C ARG A 76 2.00 6.00 6.96
N CYS A 77 1.79 7.18 6.39
CA CYS A 77 1.29 7.38 5.03
C CYS A 77 2.38 7.95 4.12
N VAL A 78 2.49 7.42 2.91
CA VAL A 78 3.41 7.90 1.87
C VAL A 78 2.60 8.27 0.64
N GLY A 79 2.91 9.41 0.03
CA GLY A 79 2.27 9.94 -1.18
C GLY A 79 3.21 9.97 -2.38
N GLY A 80 2.80 10.70 -3.43
CA GLY A 80 3.63 10.89 -4.64
C GLY A 80 3.47 9.80 -5.70
N TYR A 81 2.58 8.84 -5.51
CA TYR A 81 2.39 7.71 -6.44
C TYR A 81 0.97 7.62 -7.05
N TRP A 82 0.02 8.42 -6.58
CA TRP A 82 -1.37 8.38 -7.03
C TRP A 82 -1.69 9.35 -8.17
N GLN A 83 -0.82 10.35 -8.39
CA GLN A 83 -1.04 11.40 -9.39
C GLN A 83 -1.17 10.81 -10.81
N PRO A 84 -1.78 11.55 -11.78
CA PRO A 84 -2.32 12.90 -11.62
C PRO A 84 -3.68 12.94 -10.91
N LYS A 85 -4.40 11.81 -10.85
CA LYS A 85 -5.72 11.70 -10.20
C LYS A 85 -6.01 10.26 -9.83
N TYR A 86 -6.94 10.07 -8.87
CA TYR A 86 -7.49 8.74 -8.57
C TYR A 86 -7.93 8.03 -9.86
N SER A 87 -7.64 6.75 -9.96
CA SER A 87 -7.85 5.87 -11.12
C SER A 87 -7.11 6.22 -12.41
N LEU A 88 -6.55 7.41 -12.57
CA LEU A 88 -5.75 7.70 -13.75
C LEU A 88 -4.37 7.05 -13.67
N PRO A 89 -3.90 6.46 -14.79
CA PRO A 89 -2.59 5.81 -14.85
C PRO A 89 -1.45 6.83 -14.87
N ASN A 90 -0.27 6.41 -14.41
CA ASN A 90 0.98 7.13 -14.56
C ASN A 90 2.12 6.17 -14.90
N ALA A 91 3.26 6.69 -15.33
CA ALA A 91 4.39 5.91 -15.81
C ALA A 91 4.95 4.97 -14.73
N ARG A 92 5.03 5.41 -13.47
CA ARG A 92 5.52 4.60 -12.35
C ARG A 92 4.64 3.39 -12.07
N MET A 93 3.32 3.58 -12.16
CA MET A 93 2.36 2.48 -12.01
C MET A 93 2.50 1.48 -13.17
N VAL A 94 2.63 1.95 -14.41
CA VAL A 94 2.82 1.07 -15.58
C VAL A 94 4.12 0.27 -15.43
N GLU A 95 5.23 0.91 -15.05
CA GLU A 95 6.50 0.23 -14.77
C GLU A 95 6.30 -0.89 -13.73
N ALA A 96 5.65 -0.58 -12.60
CA ALA A 96 5.44 -1.54 -11.52
C ALA A 96 4.59 -2.74 -11.95
N VAL A 97 3.47 -2.50 -12.65
CA VAL A 97 2.59 -3.56 -13.16
C VAL A 97 3.34 -4.46 -14.15
N GLN A 98 4.08 -3.88 -15.09
CA GLN A 98 4.85 -4.63 -16.07
C GLN A 98 6.01 -5.41 -15.43
N LEU A 99 6.71 -4.79 -14.47
CA LEU A 99 7.82 -5.43 -13.79
C LEU A 99 7.37 -6.70 -13.08
N LEU A 100 6.35 -6.61 -12.22
CA LEU A 100 5.86 -7.77 -11.47
C LEU A 100 5.28 -8.87 -12.38
N ALA A 101 4.56 -8.47 -13.42
CA ALA A 101 4.03 -9.44 -14.39
C ALA A 101 5.15 -10.23 -15.08
N ARG A 102 6.24 -9.56 -15.44
CA ARG A 102 7.37 -10.18 -16.18
C ARG A 102 8.30 -11.01 -15.30
N THR A 103 8.52 -10.58 -14.04
CA THR A 103 9.51 -11.24 -13.16
C THR A 103 8.88 -12.29 -12.27
N GLU A 104 7.65 -12.08 -11.82
CA GLU A 104 6.99 -12.91 -10.80
C GLU A 104 5.67 -13.54 -11.28
N ALA A 105 5.22 -13.22 -12.50
CA ALA A 105 3.90 -13.63 -13.01
C ALA A 105 2.73 -13.18 -12.11
N ILE A 106 2.91 -12.10 -11.34
CA ILE A 106 1.88 -11.51 -10.48
C ILE A 106 1.25 -10.32 -11.19
N LEU A 107 -0.07 -10.36 -11.33
CA LEU A 107 -0.85 -9.31 -11.98
C LEU A 107 -1.39 -8.33 -10.94
N LEU A 108 -1.07 -7.05 -11.12
CA LEU A 108 -1.54 -5.93 -10.28
C LEU A 108 -2.61 -5.14 -11.01
N ASP A 109 -3.52 -4.53 -10.27
CA ASP A 109 -4.48 -3.58 -10.83
C ASP A 109 -3.84 -2.17 -10.97
N PRO A 110 -4.24 -1.39 -11.98
CA PRO A 110 -3.69 -0.05 -12.20
C PRO A 110 -4.16 1.02 -11.21
N VAL A 111 -5.27 0.79 -10.50
CA VAL A 111 -5.89 1.80 -9.62
C VAL A 111 -5.28 1.79 -8.22
N TYR A 112 -5.09 0.59 -7.66
CA TYR A 112 -4.61 0.38 -6.29
C TYR A 112 -3.24 -0.30 -6.26
N THR A 113 -3.20 -1.61 -6.48
CA THR A 113 -1.99 -2.42 -6.22
C THR A 113 -0.81 -2.05 -7.10
N GLY A 114 -1.02 -1.60 -8.32
CA GLY A 114 0.03 -1.08 -9.19
C GLY A 114 0.65 0.21 -8.66
N LYS A 115 -0.15 1.16 -8.16
CA LYS A 115 0.35 2.39 -7.52
C LYS A 115 1.06 2.09 -6.20
N VAL A 116 0.54 1.13 -5.44
CA VAL A 116 1.16 0.69 -4.18
C VAL A 116 2.52 0.04 -4.44
N MET A 117 2.62 -0.80 -5.47
CA MET A 117 3.88 -1.40 -5.88
C MET A 117 4.87 -0.37 -6.42
N ALA A 118 4.41 0.64 -7.17
CA ALA A 118 5.25 1.77 -7.56
C ALA A 118 5.83 2.49 -6.34
N GLY A 119 5.01 2.67 -5.29
CA GLY A 119 5.45 3.22 -4.01
C GLY A 119 6.49 2.34 -3.32
N LEU A 120 6.28 1.04 -3.26
CA LEU A 120 7.24 0.10 -2.69
C LEU A 120 8.58 0.14 -3.44
N ILE A 121 8.54 0.11 -4.78
CA ILE A 121 9.75 0.20 -5.62
C ILE A 121 10.48 1.53 -5.38
N GLY A 122 9.73 2.65 -5.28
CA GLY A 122 10.30 3.96 -4.98
C GLY A 122 11.01 3.97 -3.63
N LEU A 123 10.35 3.52 -2.57
CA LEU A 123 10.92 3.43 -1.21
C LEU A 123 12.16 2.52 -1.16
N ALA A 124 12.15 1.42 -1.91
CA ALA A 124 13.32 0.53 -2.00
C ALA A 124 14.51 1.22 -2.71
N ARG A 125 14.25 1.96 -3.79
CA ARG A 125 15.28 2.74 -4.51
C ARG A 125 15.84 3.89 -3.66
N GLU A 126 15.03 4.45 -2.77
CA GLU A 126 15.42 5.48 -1.80
C GLU A 126 16.19 4.90 -0.59
N GLY A 127 16.34 3.58 -0.51
CA GLY A 127 17.05 2.92 0.59
C GLY A 127 16.30 2.91 1.92
N VAL A 128 14.97 3.04 1.88
CA VAL A 128 14.12 2.99 3.10
C VAL A 128 14.18 1.61 3.75
N PHE A 129 14.32 0.57 2.96
CA PHE A 129 14.49 -0.81 3.42
C PHE A 129 15.97 -1.20 3.38
N LYS A 130 16.46 -1.80 4.46
CA LYS A 130 17.85 -2.24 4.54
C LYS A 130 18.06 -3.58 3.81
N PRO A 131 19.27 -3.85 3.30
CA PRO A 131 19.57 -5.16 2.74
C PRO A 131 19.28 -6.29 3.73
N GLY A 132 18.55 -7.31 3.28
CA GLY A 132 18.15 -8.45 4.10
C GLY A 132 16.81 -8.30 4.83
N GLU A 133 16.24 -7.11 4.91
CA GLU A 133 14.88 -6.91 5.44
C GLU A 133 13.81 -7.55 4.53
N ARG A 134 12.81 -8.14 5.15
CA ARG A 134 11.68 -8.79 4.47
C ARG A 134 10.48 -7.86 4.49
N VAL A 135 10.11 -7.40 3.30
CA VAL A 135 8.97 -6.50 3.11
C VAL A 135 7.76 -7.31 2.62
N LEU A 136 6.70 -7.32 3.40
CA LEU A 136 5.43 -7.91 2.99
C LEU A 136 4.60 -6.88 2.21
N PHE A 137 4.37 -7.16 0.93
CA PHE A 137 3.40 -6.41 0.13
C PHE A 137 2.02 -7.06 0.23
N LEU A 138 1.03 -6.32 0.70
CA LEU A 138 -0.34 -6.82 0.77
C LEU A 138 -1.08 -6.60 -0.55
N HIS A 139 -1.23 -7.66 -1.32
CA HIS A 139 -1.99 -7.65 -2.58
C HIS A 139 -3.50 -7.76 -2.28
N THR A 140 -4.21 -6.66 -2.41
CA THR A 140 -5.63 -6.54 -2.04
C THR A 140 -6.60 -6.90 -3.19
N GLY A 141 -6.12 -7.46 -4.28
CA GLY A 141 -6.94 -7.87 -5.41
C GLY A 141 -7.02 -6.82 -6.52
N GLY A 142 -8.18 -6.72 -7.20
CA GLY A 142 -8.43 -5.72 -8.24
C GLY A 142 -7.99 -6.12 -9.65
N MET A 143 -7.50 -7.32 -9.88
CA MET A 143 -6.93 -7.77 -11.16
C MET A 143 -7.88 -7.60 -12.36
N SER A 144 -9.19 -7.69 -12.16
CA SER A 144 -10.20 -7.46 -13.22
C SER A 144 -10.12 -6.05 -13.81
N SER A 145 -9.59 -5.07 -13.08
CA SER A 145 -9.38 -3.71 -13.57
C SER A 145 -8.29 -3.60 -14.65
N LEU A 146 -7.47 -4.64 -14.87
CA LEU A 146 -6.49 -4.64 -15.96
C LEU A 146 -7.13 -4.52 -17.34
N PHE A 147 -8.30 -5.11 -17.55
CA PHE A 147 -8.93 -5.14 -18.86
C PHE A 147 -9.22 -3.74 -19.44
N PRO A 148 -9.86 -2.80 -18.73
CA PRO A 148 -10.07 -1.45 -19.25
C PRO A 148 -8.77 -0.64 -19.41
N TYR A 149 -7.67 -1.02 -18.76
CA TYR A 149 -6.38 -0.33 -18.84
C TYR A 149 -5.35 -1.06 -19.73
N GLN A 150 -5.75 -2.13 -20.43
CA GLN A 150 -4.80 -2.97 -21.17
C GLN A 150 -3.92 -2.17 -22.15
N ARG A 151 -4.47 -1.20 -22.89
CA ARG A 151 -3.71 -0.39 -23.85
C ARG A 151 -2.59 0.40 -23.15
N VAL A 152 -2.91 1.02 -22.02
CA VAL A 152 -1.95 1.77 -21.20
C VAL A 152 -0.86 0.84 -20.66
N VAL A 153 -1.27 -0.28 -20.06
CA VAL A 153 -0.32 -1.25 -19.47
C VAL A 153 0.59 -1.88 -20.52
N LEU A 154 0.09 -2.05 -21.75
CA LEU A 154 0.89 -2.56 -22.86
C LEU A 154 1.73 -1.47 -23.58
N GLY A 155 1.67 -0.23 -23.09
CA GLY A 155 2.44 0.89 -23.68
C GLY A 155 1.88 1.40 -25.03
N GLN A 156 0.62 1.12 -25.31
CA GLN A 156 -0.06 1.57 -26.55
C GLN A 156 -0.65 2.97 -26.42
N ASP A 157 -0.89 3.43 -25.20
CA ASP A 157 -1.39 4.78 -24.91
C ASP A 157 -0.38 5.53 -24.02
N ALA A 158 -0.27 6.85 -24.24
CA ALA A 158 0.59 7.71 -23.43
C ALA A 158 0.03 7.87 -22.01
N VAL A 159 0.91 7.99 -21.03
CA VAL A 159 0.56 8.24 -19.62
C VAL A 159 1.33 9.43 -19.08
N ALA A 160 0.80 10.03 -18.02
CA ALA A 160 1.51 11.08 -17.28
C ALA A 160 2.82 10.51 -16.66
N PRO A 161 3.87 11.32 -16.57
CA PRO A 161 5.13 10.93 -15.93
C PRO A 161 5.01 10.58 -14.44
#